data_039b8f8bcc21a45364af5ebfeb76545c
#
_entry.id   039b8f8bcc21a45364af5ebfeb76545c
#
_cell.length_a   1.000
_cell.length_b   1.000
_cell.length_c   1.000
_cell.angle_alpha   90.00
_cell.angle_beta   90.00
_cell.angle_gamma   90.00
#
_symmetry.space_group_name_H-M   'P 1'
#
loop_
_entity.id
_entity.type
_entity.pdbx_description
1 polymer ?
#
loop_
_entity_poly.entity_id
_entity_poly.type
_entity_poly.pdbx_seq_one_letter_code
_entity_poly.pdbx_strand_id
1 'polypeptide(L)'
;MNIFILILIILNFSYADYAGGYSGSSMRFGASAREISLSNSLVSVSNPGFNAFVNPALVSLTKGTQIGSSLFLLSNNKNLQAFSFCRELPPSAGAAISFFRAGVNNIIGISSSEQNLGELGYSDGFAMLSFGLRFSSYFSAGLNVKALFQRFAISDNEK
;
A
#
# COMPACT_ATOMS: atom_id res chain seq x y z
N MET A 1 -5.77 -22.18 35.41
CA MET A 1 -5.80 -20.89 34.72
C MET A 1 -5.56 -21.17 33.26
N ASN A 2 -6.57 -21.01 32.41
CA ASN A 2 -6.54 -21.49 31.04
C ASN A 2 -5.52 -20.69 30.21
N ILE A 3 -4.67 -21.41 29.47
CA ILE A 3 -3.69 -20.86 28.51
C ILE A 3 -4.33 -19.79 27.62
N PHE A 4 -5.62 -19.90 27.32
CA PHE A 4 -6.40 -18.95 26.55
C PHE A 4 -6.49 -17.55 27.20
N ILE A 5 -6.60 -17.49 28.53
CA ILE A 5 -6.64 -16.22 29.30
C ILE A 5 -5.26 -15.58 29.31
N LEU A 6 -4.20 -16.37 29.39
CA LEU A 6 -2.83 -15.88 29.35
C LEU A 6 -2.49 -15.26 27.98
N ILE A 7 -2.92 -15.88 26.88
CA ILE A 7 -2.76 -15.37 25.51
C ILE A 7 -3.55 -14.05 25.34
N LEU A 8 -4.76 -13.96 25.90
CA LEU A 8 -5.59 -12.77 25.81
C LEU A 8 -4.97 -11.57 26.56
N ILE A 9 -4.26 -11.81 27.65
CA ILE A 9 -3.57 -10.77 28.43
C ILE A 9 -2.32 -10.27 27.71
N ILE A 10 -1.59 -11.13 26.99
CA ILE A 10 -0.38 -10.76 26.25
C ILE A 10 -0.71 -9.91 25.01
N LEU A 11 -1.90 -10.06 24.43
CA LEU A 11 -2.33 -9.31 23.26
C LEU A 11 -2.68 -7.83 23.51
N ASN A 12 -2.72 -7.38 24.76
CA ASN A 12 -3.13 -6.01 25.10
C ASN A 12 -1.99 -5.00 25.28
N PHE A 13 -0.74 -5.37 25.01
CA PHE A 13 0.37 -4.41 25.01
C PHE A 13 0.55 -3.74 23.65
N SER A 14 -0.48 -3.06 23.15
CA SER A 14 -0.35 -2.16 22.03
C SER A 14 -0.01 -0.76 22.55
N TYR A 15 1.27 -0.42 22.55
CA TYR A 15 1.69 0.95 22.75
C TYR A 15 1.41 1.74 21.47
N ALA A 16 0.48 2.68 21.53
CA ALA A 16 0.37 3.70 20.49
C ALA A 16 1.52 4.68 20.66
N ASP A 17 2.46 4.67 19.74
CA ASP A 17 3.55 5.65 19.74
C ASP A 17 2.98 7.03 19.38
N TYR A 18 3.24 8.02 20.21
CA TYR A 18 2.75 9.39 20.07
C TYR A 18 3.55 10.22 19.06
N ALA A 19 4.64 9.69 18.54
CA ALA A 19 5.45 10.35 17.52
C ALA A 19 4.70 10.38 16.20
N GLY A 20 4.10 11.51 15.85
CA GLY A 20 3.54 11.74 14.53
C GLY A 20 4.60 11.59 13.44
N GLY A 21 4.22 11.03 12.27
CA GLY A 21 5.10 10.95 11.12
C GLY A 21 5.81 9.63 10.94
N TYR A 22 5.06 8.54 10.87
CA TYR A 22 5.64 7.26 10.39
C TYR A 22 6.06 7.40 8.93
N SER A 23 7.28 7.03 8.62
CA SER A 23 7.71 6.90 7.25
C SER A 23 6.81 5.89 6.51
N GLY A 24 6.33 6.26 5.31
CA GLY A 24 5.44 5.41 4.54
C GLY A 24 4.01 5.29 5.09
N SER A 25 3.51 6.27 5.84
CA SER A 25 2.14 6.29 6.34
C SER A 25 1.08 6.16 5.24
N SER A 26 1.38 6.68 4.05
CA SER A 26 0.55 6.55 2.84
C SER A 26 0.39 5.10 2.36
N MET A 27 1.34 4.23 2.66
CA MET A 27 1.29 2.80 2.28
C MET A 27 0.23 2.00 3.06
N ARG A 28 -0.38 2.61 4.07
CA ARG A 28 -1.50 2.04 4.82
C ARG A 28 -2.86 2.29 4.16
N PHE A 29 -2.92 3.19 3.18
CA PHE A 29 -4.13 3.36 2.38
C PHE A 29 -4.32 2.15 1.47
N GLY A 30 -5.59 1.78 1.24
CA GLY A 30 -5.92 0.74 0.28
C GLY A 30 -5.57 1.15 -1.16
N ALA A 31 -5.19 0.20 -1.97
CA ALA A 31 -4.86 0.43 -3.38
C ALA A 31 -6.10 0.51 -4.27
N SER A 32 -7.26 0.06 -3.80
CA SER A 32 -8.52 0.07 -4.55
C SER A 32 -9.66 0.68 -3.74
N ALA A 33 -10.69 1.17 -4.43
CA ALA A 33 -11.88 1.70 -3.78
C ALA A 33 -12.58 0.66 -2.89
N ARG A 34 -12.55 -0.62 -3.30
CA ARG A 34 -13.10 -1.73 -2.52
C ARG A 34 -12.30 -1.97 -1.23
N GLU A 35 -10.99 -1.87 -1.26
CA GLU A 35 -10.15 -1.99 -0.05
C GLU A 35 -10.46 -0.87 0.93
N ILE A 36 -10.51 0.37 0.45
CA ILE A 36 -10.79 1.54 1.30
C ILE A 36 -12.19 1.45 1.91
N SER A 37 -13.21 1.09 1.12
CA SER A 37 -14.60 0.98 1.60
C SER A 37 -14.79 -0.10 2.66
N LEU A 38 -13.96 -1.14 2.64
CA LEU A 38 -13.96 -2.23 3.62
C LEU A 38 -12.88 -2.08 4.68
N SER A 39 -12.33 -0.86 4.86
CA SER A 39 -11.30 -0.56 5.86
C SER A 39 -10.10 -1.52 5.79
N ASN A 40 -9.68 -1.90 4.58
CA ASN A 40 -8.59 -2.83 4.28
C ASN A 40 -8.78 -4.26 4.83
N SER A 41 -10.02 -4.70 5.08
CA SER A 41 -10.32 -6.02 5.66
C SER A 41 -10.34 -7.18 4.65
N LEU A 42 -9.80 -6.98 3.43
CA LEU A 42 -9.84 -7.97 2.34
C LEU A 42 -8.73 -9.03 2.39
N VAL A 43 -8.07 -9.26 3.52
CA VAL A 43 -6.87 -10.12 3.62
C VAL A 43 -7.07 -11.55 3.10
N SER A 44 -8.30 -12.07 3.19
CA SER A 44 -8.67 -13.42 2.74
C SER A 44 -9.59 -13.44 1.53
N VAL A 45 -10.00 -12.27 1.03
CA VAL A 45 -10.99 -12.16 -0.05
C VAL A 45 -10.30 -11.69 -1.32
N SER A 46 -10.52 -12.42 -2.42
CA SER A 46 -9.97 -12.03 -3.72
C SER A 46 -10.51 -10.67 -4.18
N ASN A 47 -9.60 -9.81 -4.58
CA ASN A 47 -9.84 -8.52 -5.16
C ASN A 47 -9.19 -8.47 -6.55
N PRO A 48 -9.88 -8.89 -7.62
CA PRO A 48 -9.31 -9.04 -8.94
C PRO A 48 -8.55 -7.77 -9.40
N GLY A 49 -7.34 -7.97 -9.91
CA GLY A 49 -6.44 -6.89 -10.28
C GLY A 49 -5.65 -6.26 -9.12
N PHE A 50 -6.06 -6.44 -7.86
CA PHE A 50 -5.42 -5.84 -6.69
C PHE A 50 -4.99 -6.86 -5.63
N ASN A 51 -5.09 -8.16 -5.91
CA ASN A 51 -4.75 -9.23 -4.97
C ASN A 51 -3.36 -9.05 -4.32
N ALA A 52 -2.38 -8.63 -5.10
CA ALA A 52 -0.99 -8.47 -4.68
C ALA A 52 -0.81 -7.43 -3.56
N PHE A 53 -1.62 -6.36 -3.56
CA PHE A 53 -1.55 -5.32 -2.54
C PHE A 53 -2.05 -5.81 -1.18
N VAL A 54 -3.06 -6.67 -1.20
CA VAL A 54 -3.74 -7.16 -0.01
C VAL A 54 -2.99 -8.35 0.60
N ASN A 55 -2.76 -9.39 -0.21
CA ASN A 55 -2.12 -10.61 0.24
C ASN A 55 -1.49 -11.33 -0.96
N PRO A 56 -0.17 -11.54 -0.99
CA PRO A 56 0.49 -12.20 -2.10
C PRO A 56 0.00 -13.64 -2.34
N ALA A 57 -0.48 -14.34 -1.32
CA ALA A 57 -1.04 -15.67 -1.50
C ALA A 57 -2.28 -15.66 -2.41
N LEU A 58 -3.07 -14.57 -2.42
CA LEU A 58 -4.24 -14.42 -3.29
C LEU A 58 -3.86 -14.28 -4.78
N VAL A 59 -2.61 -13.95 -5.08
CA VAL A 59 -2.14 -13.89 -6.47
C VAL A 59 -2.20 -15.26 -7.14
N SER A 60 -2.06 -16.34 -6.36
CA SER A 60 -2.23 -17.71 -6.85
C SER A 60 -3.67 -18.06 -7.28
N LEU A 61 -4.64 -17.24 -6.89
CA LEU A 61 -6.06 -17.38 -7.27
C LEU A 61 -6.42 -16.56 -8.51
N THR A 62 -5.46 -15.82 -9.08
CA THR A 62 -5.67 -15.06 -10.31
C THR A 62 -6.00 -16.03 -11.45
N LYS A 63 -7.05 -15.71 -12.21
CA LYS A 63 -7.43 -16.45 -13.41
C LYS A 63 -7.11 -15.62 -14.63
N GLY A 64 -6.33 -16.19 -15.55
CA GLY A 64 -5.90 -15.51 -16.76
C GLY A 64 -5.02 -14.29 -16.49
N THR A 65 -5.31 -13.18 -17.15
CA THR A 65 -4.63 -11.89 -16.97
C THR A 65 -5.60 -10.90 -16.37
N GLN A 66 -5.18 -10.18 -15.34
CA GLN A 66 -5.97 -9.16 -14.67
C GLN A 66 -5.16 -7.86 -14.56
N ILE A 67 -5.82 -6.74 -14.81
CA ILE A 67 -5.24 -5.42 -14.67
C ILE A 67 -6.11 -4.64 -13.68
N GLY A 68 -5.47 -4.01 -12.72
CA GLY A 68 -6.08 -3.09 -11.76
C GLY A 68 -5.45 -1.71 -11.88
N SER A 69 -6.26 -0.67 -11.91
CA SER A 69 -5.80 0.71 -11.84
C SER A 69 -6.75 1.52 -10.98
N SER A 70 -6.21 2.39 -10.15
CA SER A 70 -6.99 3.32 -9.34
C SER A 70 -6.30 4.67 -9.22
N LEU A 71 -7.11 5.71 -9.17
CA LEU A 71 -6.70 7.08 -8.92
C LEU A 71 -7.66 7.69 -7.90
N PHE A 72 -7.13 8.12 -6.78
CA PHE A 72 -7.88 8.87 -5.76
C PHE A 72 -7.38 10.30 -5.74
N LEU A 73 -8.29 11.22 -5.95
CA LEU A 73 -8.06 12.65 -5.80
C LEU A 73 -8.68 13.07 -4.48
N LEU A 74 -7.85 13.52 -3.57
CA LEU A 74 -8.24 13.90 -2.21
C LEU A 74 -8.10 15.42 -2.04
N SER A 75 -8.72 15.95 -0.99
CA SER A 75 -8.56 17.35 -0.63
C SER A 75 -7.10 17.72 -0.35
N ASN A 76 -6.78 19.01 -0.44
CA ASN A 76 -5.42 19.55 -0.23
C ASN A 76 -4.39 19.01 -1.22
N ASN A 77 -4.75 18.89 -2.50
CA ASN A 77 -3.86 18.45 -3.59
C ASN A 77 -3.16 17.11 -3.34
N LYS A 78 -3.81 16.23 -2.55
CA LYS A 78 -3.35 14.87 -2.32
C LYS A 78 -3.87 13.94 -3.40
N ASN A 79 -3.03 13.03 -3.85
CA ASN A 79 -3.43 11.98 -4.78
C ASN A 79 -2.80 10.65 -4.41
N LEU A 80 -3.54 9.57 -4.68
CA LEU A 80 -3.07 8.21 -4.56
C LEU A 80 -3.26 7.54 -5.91
N GLN A 81 -2.24 6.83 -6.37
CA GLN A 81 -2.23 6.12 -7.63
C GLN A 81 -1.81 4.68 -7.37
N ALA A 82 -2.56 3.73 -7.88
CA ALA A 82 -2.17 2.34 -7.85
C ALA A 82 -2.38 1.70 -9.22
N PHE A 83 -1.46 0.84 -9.58
CA PHE A 83 -1.51 0.03 -10.78
C PHE A 83 -1.03 -1.38 -10.44
N SER A 84 -1.67 -2.38 -11.02
CA SER A 84 -1.26 -3.76 -10.89
C SER A 84 -1.57 -4.55 -12.16
N PHE A 85 -0.63 -5.36 -12.55
CA PHE A 85 -0.76 -6.37 -13.59
C PHE A 85 -0.54 -7.74 -12.95
N CYS A 86 -1.56 -8.58 -12.98
CA CYS A 86 -1.52 -9.93 -12.42
C CYS A 86 -1.70 -10.94 -13.53
N ARG A 87 -0.95 -12.03 -13.50
CA ARG A 87 -1.05 -13.12 -14.46
C ARG A 87 -1.04 -14.47 -13.78
N GLU A 88 -1.92 -15.33 -14.23
CA GLU A 88 -1.92 -16.74 -13.88
C GLU A 88 -0.68 -17.43 -14.44
N LEU A 89 -0.06 -18.27 -13.62
CA LEU A 89 1.05 -19.15 -13.98
C LEU A 89 0.64 -20.59 -13.70
N PRO A 90 0.26 -21.33 -14.75
CA PRO A 90 -0.11 -22.74 -14.58
C PRO A 90 1.02 -23.57 -13.95
N PRO A 91 0.69 -24.62 -13.17
CA PRO A 91 -0.65 -25.14 -12.89
C PRO A 91 -1.37 -24.48 -11.70
N SER A 92 -0.68 -23.82 -10.77
CA SER A 92 -1.27 -23.39 -9.50
C SER A 92 -0.59 -22.15 -8.89
N ALA A 93 0.03 -21.34 -9.72
CA ALA A 93 0.74 -20.14 -9.28
C ALA A 93 0.17 -18.88 -9.95
N GLY A 94 0.60 -17.74 -9.47
CA GLY A 94 0.37 -16.46 -10.10
C GLY A 94 1.50 -15.48 -9.78
N ALA A 95 1.73 -14.54 -10.67
CA ALA A 95 2.67 -13.44 -10.48
C ALA A 95 1.97 -12.11 -10.71
N ALA A 96 2.49 -11.08 -10.06
CA ALA A 96 2.02 -9.72 -10.26
C ALA A 96 3.16 -8.71 -10.20
N ILE A 97 3.00 -7.64 -10.98
CA ILE A 97 3.82 -6.44 -10.92
C ILE A 97 2.87 -5.32 -10.51
N SER A 98 3.22 -4.60 -9.46
CA SER A 98 2.36 -3.56 -8.91
C SER A 98 3.15 -2.31 -8.57
N PHE A 99 2.47 -1.18 -8.66
CA PHE A 99 3.02 0.13 -8.37
C PHE A 99 2.02 0.92 -7.54
N PHE A 100 2.50 1.59 -6.50
CA PHE A 100 1.72 2.50 -5.67
C PHE A 100 2.48 3.80 -5.45
N ARG A 101 1.79 4.91 -5.57
CA ARG A 101 2.33 6.24 -5.29
C ARG A 101 1.30 7.08 -4.57
N ALA A 102 1.72 7.73 -3.51
CA ALA A 102 1.01 8.81 -2.87
C ALA A 102 1.78 10.11 -3.06
N GLY A 103 1.06 11.20 -3.30
CA GLY A 103 1.68 12.50 -3.51
C GLY A 103 0.84 13.62 -2.92
N VAL A 104 1.53 14.68 -2.51
CA VAL A 104 0.95 15.98 -2.13
C VAL A 104 1.71 17.05 -2.89
N ASN A 105 0.99 17.89 -3.60
CA ASN A 105 1.56 19.00 -4.35
C ASN A 105 1.11 20.33 -3.73
N ASN A 106 1.79 21.43 -4.10
CA ASN A 106 1.45 22.78 -3.70
C ASN A 106 1.38 22.98 -2.16
N ILE A 107 2.38 22.46 -1.46
CA ILE A 107 2.56 22.73 -0.03
C ILE A 107 3.28 24.06 0.07
N ILE A 108 2.65 25.08 0.66
CA ILE A 108 3.31 26.36 0.89
C ILE A 108 4.28 26.20 2.06
N GLY A 109 5.57 26.29 1.76
CA GLY A 109 6.62 26.30 2.79
C GLY A 109 6.73 27.68 3.41
N ILE A 110 6.66 27.77 4.73
CA ILE A 110 6.88 29.00 5.49
C ILE A 110 8.06 28.77 6.44
N SER A 111 9.07 29.64 6.35
CA SER A 111 10.22 29.64 7.27
C SER A 111 9.80 30.13 8.65
N SER A 112 10.60 29.82 9.68
CA SER A 112 10.45 30.38 11.03
C SER A 112 10.58 31.91 11.07
N SER A 113 11.13 32.53 10.03
CA SER A 113 11.20 33.99 9.80
C SER A 113 10.05 34.54 8.93
N GLU A 114 8.96 33.76 8.75
CA GLU A 114 7.78 34.12 7.94
C GLU A 114 8.07 34.32 6.44
N GLN A 115 9.22 33.87 5.96
CA GLN A 115 9.56 33.91 4.55
C GLN A 115 8.91 32.78 3.80
N ASN A 116 8.36 33.05 2.63
CA ASN A 116 7.81 32.02 1.74
C ASN A 116 8.96 31.24 1.10
N LEU A 117 9.05 29.95 1.40
CA LEU A 117 10.06 29.03 0.85
C LEU A 117 9.67 28.45 -0.52
N GLY A 118 8.57 28.94 -1.11
CA GLY A 118 8.04 28.42 -2.37
C GLY A 118 7.12 27.21 -2.19
N GLU A 119 6.80 26.57 -3.31
CA GLU A 119 5.95 25.40 -3.35
C GLU A 119 6.77 24.14 -3.09
N LEU A 120 6.37 23.39 -2.11
CA LEU A 120 6.95 22.09 -1.76
C LEU A 120 6.07 20.96 -2.30
N GLY A 121 6.69 19.89 -2.75
CA GLY A 121 6.01 18.65 -3.12
C GLY A 121 6.57 17.47 -2.35
N TYR A 122 5.72 16.56 -1.98
CA TYR A 122 6.09 15.30 -1.36
C TYR A 122 5.47 14.13 -2.11
N SER A 123 6.23 13.10 -2.36
CA SER A 123 5.68 11.83 -2.85
C SER A 123 6.45 10.65 -2.28
N ASP A 124 5.71 9.62 -1.95
CA ASP A 124 6.25 8.33 -1.56
C ASP A 124 5.49 7.20 -2.26
N GLY A 125 6.07 6.02 -2.27
CA GLY A 125 5.44 4.88 -2.90
C GLY A 125 6.35 3.67 -2.96
N PHE A 126 5.90 2.68 -3.71
CA PHE A 126 6.67 1.47 -3.95
C PHE A 126 6.34 0.84 -5.30
N ALA A 127 7.33 0.17 -5.85
CA ALA A 127 7.16 -0.84 -6.88
C ALA A 127 7.25 -2.22 -6.22
N MET A 128 6.45 -3.17 -6.65
CA MET A 128 6.32 -4.46 -5.99
C MET A 128 6.23 -5.59 -7.03
N LEU A 129 7.00 -6.64 -6.78
CA LEU A 129 6.88 -7.93 -7.46
C LEU A 129 6.27 -8.91 -6.48
N SER A 130 5.25 -9.62 -6.93
CA SER A 130 4.50 -10.57 -6.13
C SER A 130 4.47 -11.93 -6.79
N PHE A 131 4.60 -12.96 -5.99
CA PHE A 131 4.47 -14.34 -6.42
C PHE A 131 3.60 -15.09 -5.42
N GLY A 132 2.62 -15.83 -5.92
CA GLY A 132 1.73 -16.67 -5.12
C GLY A 132 1.72 -18.09 -5.65
N LEU A 133 1.77 -19.07 -4.75
CA LEU A 133 1.70 -20.49 -5.07
C LEU A 133 0.62 -21.15 -4.22
N ARG A 134 -0.25 -21.91 -4.88
CA ARG A 134 -1.29 -22.69 -4.22
C ARG A 134 -0.83 -24.15 -4.16
N PHE A 135 -0.63 -24.64 -2.95
CA PHE A 135 -0.19 -26.02 -2.68
C PHE A 135 -1.38 -27.00 -2.61
N SER A 136 -2.52 -26.52 -2.13
CA SER A 136 -3.75 -27.31 -2.04
C SER A 136 -4.98 -26.41 -2.18
N SER A 137 -6.18 -26.99 -2.14
CA SER A 137 -7.44 -26.24 -2.11
C SER A 137 -7.58 -25.35 -0.86
N TYR A 138 -6.87 -25.68 0.21
CA TYR A 138 -6.97 -25.00 1.52
C TYR A 138 -5.75 -24.14 1.86
N PHE A 139 -4.64 -24.29 1.13
CA PHE A 139 -3.39 -23.65 1.49
C PHE A 139 -2.69 -23.01 0.29
N SER A 140 -2.43 -21.72 0.40
CA SER A 140 -1.61 -20.94 -0.53
C SER A 140 -0.60 -20.11 0.24
N ALA A 141 0.58 -19.94 -0.33
CA ALA A 141 1.60 -19.03 0.19
C ALA A 141 2.00 -18.01 -0.87
N GLY A 142 2.52 -16.87 -0.45
CA GLY A 142 2.97 -15.86 -1.37
C GLY A 142 4.07 -14.99 -0.77
N LEU A 143 4.81 -14.35 -1.67
CA LEU A 143 5.92 -13.47 -1.35
C LEU A 143 5.76 -12.16 -2.12
N ASN A 144 6.03 -11.04 -1.45
CA ASN A 144 6.17 -9.72 -2.04
C ASN A 144 7.60 -9.20 -1.85
N VAL A 145 8.19 -8.72 -2.93
CA VAL A 145 9.43 -7.96 -2.89
C VAL A 145 9.07 -6.52 -3.26
N LYS A 146 9.38 -5.56 -2.39
CA LYS A 146 9.04 -4.14 -2.55
C LYS A 146 10.31 -3.30 -2.64
N ALA A 147 10.37 -2.42 -3.64
CA ALA A 147 11.31 -1.33 -3.73
C ALA A 147 10.59 -0.04 -3.35
N LEU A 148 10.98 0.56 -2.25
CA LEU A 148 10.38 1.78 -1.69
C LEU A 148 11.10 3.00 -2.25
N PHE A 149 10.37 4.07 -2.53
CA PHE A 149 10.92 5.35 -2.93
C PHE A 149 10.20 6.49 -2.21
N GLN A 150 10.96 7.52 -1.91
CA GLN A 150 10.47 8.74 -1.28
C GLN A 150 11.14 9.94 -1.94
N ARG A 151 10.38 10.96 -2.26
CA ARG A 151 10.88 12.17 -2.89
C ARG A 151 10.30 13.41 -2.22
N PHE A 152 11.18 14.29 -1.81
CA PHE A 152 10.87 15.67 -1.46
C PHE A 152 11.30 16.55 -2.64
N ALA A 153 10.41 17.37 -3.17
CA ALA A 153 10.72 18.36 -4.16
C ALA A 153 10.54 19.74 -3.54
N ILE A 154 11.62 20.51 -3.53
CA ILE A 154 11.60 21.94 -3.25
C ILE A 154 11.52 22.58 -4.64
N SER A 155 10.50 23.42 -4.88
CA SER A 155 10.45 24.20 -6.10
C SER A 155 11.44 25.34 -5.92
N ASP A 156 12.62 25.21 -6.53
CA ASP A 156 13.55 26.34 -6.69
C ASP A 156 12.92 27.33 -7.67
N ASN A 157 12.13 28.25 -7.14
CA ASN A 157 11.80 29.50 -7.84
C ASN A 157 12.89 30.54 -7.56
N GLU A 158 14.15 30.19 -7.81
CA GLU A 158 15.18 31.18 -8.06
C GLU A 158 15.23 31.46 -9.57
N LYS A 159 14.55 32.51 -9.97
CA LYS A 159 14.86 33.32 -11.13
C LYS A 159 14.90 34.79 -10.73
#